data_fe636533a3e51cd4b54c1efb9feb885b
#
_entry.id   fe636533a3e51cd4b54c1efb9feb885b
#
_cell.length_a   1.000
_cell.length_b   1.000
_cell.length_c   1.000
_cell.angle_alpha   90.00
_cell.angle_beta   90.00
_cell.angle_gamma   90.00
#
_symmetry.space_group_name_H-M   'P 1'
#
loop_
_entity.id
_entity.type
_entity.pdbx_description
1 polymer ?
#
loop_
_entity_poly.entity_id
_entity_poly.type
_entity_poly.pdbx_seq_one_letter_code
_entity_poly.pdbx_strand_id
1 'polypeptide(L)'
;ERDQLTSGTTWHAAGLIGQIGSSATITKLRNHSLNLYKELEKETGLSTGLKQNGSLTVATTKGRLDELKRQVNTAQLFNIDAREVSNDEISEIYPVINTEDIIGGVFIPKDGQADPVGVTNVLAKGAKQNGVKIIENCLVKKILTKNNKIEGVETNQGKIECEYIVLASGMWSRQIAAEVNVSVPLYPVEHFYILTEPIDNLNKSLPVLRDYNHCLYIKEDAGKFLVGIFEPNAKPAFTKTNIVPNDFSFAELQEDFDHFEPYLMHAVKRIPNLETAGIRKFFNGPESF
;
A
#
# COMPACT_ATOMS: atom_id res chain seq x y z
N GLU A 1 7.96 18.81 3.57
CA GLU A 1 6.80 18.14 4.15
C GLU A 1 5.95 19.19 4.89
N ARG A 2 4.63 19.15 4.66
CA ARG A 2 3.70 20.11 5.23
C ARG A 2 3.64 20.02 6.75
N ASP A 3 3.53 18.79 7.25
CA ASP A 3 3.46 18.47 8.67
C ASP A 3 4.68 17.62 9.08
N GLN A 4 4.46 16.50 9.72
CA GLN A 4 5.50 15.51 10.02
C GLN A 4 5.58 14.44 8.93
N LEU A 5 6.74 13.82 8.76
CA LEU A 5 6.85 12.65 7.91
C LEU A 5 5.81 11.60 8.33
N THR A 6 5.24 10.92 7.35
CA THR A 6 4.19 9.91 7.49
C THR A 6 2.78 10.41 7.80
N SER A 7 2.58 11.68 8.07
CA SER A 7 1.29 12.24 8.52
C SER A 7 0.15 12.20 7.50
N GLY A 8 0.46 11.98 6.22
CA GLY A 8 -0.54 11.82 5.16
C GLY A 8 -1.21 10.44 5.21
N THR A 9 -1.09 9.66 4.13
CA THR A 9 -1.69 8.30 4.05
C THR A 9 -0.72 7.19 4.49
N THR A 10 0.55 7.50 4.65
CA THR A 10 1.60 6.51 4.95
C THR A 10 1.36 5.79 6.27
N TRP A 11 0.96 6.49 7.33
CA TRP A 11 0.86 5.93 8.68
C TRP A 11 -0.16 4.79 8.81
N HIS A 12 -1.18 4.78 7.95
CA HIS A 12 -2.22 3.74 7.94
C HIS A 12 -2.14 2.80 6.73
N ALA A 13 -1.08 2.89 5.91
CA ALA A 13 -0.93 2.00 4.77
C ALA A 13 -0.73 0.53 5.22
N ALA A 14 -1.33 -0.41 4.50
CA ALA A 14 -1.27 -1.83 4.85
C ALA A 14 0.14 -2.45 4.77
N GLY A 15 1.07 -1.82 4.06
CA GLY A 15 2.47 -2.22 4.00
C GLY A 15 2.72 -3.51 3.20
N LEU A 16 1.91 -3.78 2.19
CA LEU A 16 2.08 -4.96 1.34
C LEU A 16 3.24 -4.77 0.36
N ILE A 17 4.15 -5.74 0.32
CA ILE A 17 5.29 -5.74 -0.59
C ILE A 17 5.09 -6.83 -1.65
N GLY A 18 5.10 -6.43 -2.92
CA GLY A 18 4.97 -7.33 -4.07
C GLY A 18 5.97 -7.00 -5.16
N GLN A 19 6.60 -8.01 -5.76
CA GLN A 19 7.62 -7.83 -6.78
C GLN A 19 7.05 -7.62 -8.18
N ILE A 20 5.95 -8.30 -8.52
CA ILE A 20 5.33 -8.21 -9.84
C ILE A 20 4.37 -7.02 -9.89
N GLY A 21 4.52 -6.18 -10.90
CA GLY A 21 3.64 -5.05 -11.18
C GLY A 21 2.83 -5.25 -12.46
N SER A 22 1.94 -4.30 -12.75
CA SER A 22 1.09 -4.30 -13.93
C SER A 22 1.84 -4.09 -15.25
N SER A 23 3.10 -3.65 -15.20
CA SER A 23 3.96 -3.45 -16.35
C SER A 23 5.41 -3.79 -16.03
N ALA A 24 6.23 -3.93 -17.08
CA ALA A 24 7.67 -4.18 -16.95
C ALA A 24 8.36 -3.06 -16.13
N THR A 25 7.98 -1.81 -16.34
CA THR A 25 8.55 -0.66 -15.63
C THR A 25 8.21 -0.72 -14.14
N ILE A 26 6.94 -0.96 -13.79
CA ILE A 26 6.51 -1.10 -12.41
C ILE A 26 7.16 -2.30 -11.73
N THR A 27 7.30 -3.43 -12.43
CA THR A 27 8.01 -4.61 -11.91
C THR A 27 9.47 -4.29 -11.57
N LYS A 28 10.19 -3.61 -12.48
CA LYS A 28 11.57 -3.17 -12.22
C LYS A 28 11.67 -2.22 -11.02
N LEU A 29 10.75 -1.24 -10.94
CA LEU A 29 10.71 -0.27 -9.84
C LEU A 29 10.46 -0.97 -8.49
N ARG A 30 9.51 -1.90 -8.42
CA ARG A 30 9.21 -2.65 -7.20
C ARG A 30 10.40 -3.49 -6.73
N ASN A 31 11.09 -4.17 -7.66
CA ASN A 31 12.28 -4.95 -7.33
C ASN A 31 13.45 -4.06 -6.87
N HIS A 32 13.64 -2.90 -7.51
CA HIS A 32 14.60 -1.90 -7.05
C HIS A 32 14.29 -1.43 -5.63
N SER A 33 13.03 -1.07 -5.36
CA SER A 33 12.59 -0.61 -4.03
C SER A 33 12.81 -1.68 -2.95
N LEU A 34 12.49 -2.94 -3.24
CA LEU A 34 12.70 -4.05 -2.31
C LEU A 34 14.19 -4.22 -1.94
N ASN A 35 15.09 -4.11 -2.92
CA ASN A 35 16.52 -4.18 -2.69
C ASN A 35 17.03 -2.94 -1.93
N LEU A 36 16.56 -1.76 -2.31
CA LEU A 36 16.90 -0.49 -1.64
C LEU A 36 16.53 -0.52 -0.14
N TYR A 37 15.37 -1.07 0.22
CA TYR A 37 14.98 -1.19 1.63
C TYR A 37 16.00 -2.01 2.43
N LYS A 38 16.47 -3.13 1.88
CA LYS A 38 17.48 -3.99 2.53
C LYS A 38 18.86 -3.31 2.64
N GLU A 39 19.23 -2.55 1.64
CA GLU A 39 20.49 -1.79 1.63
C GLU A 39 20.43 -0.66 2.67
N LEU A 40 19.37 0.11 2.66
CA LEU A 40 19.18 1.22 3.58
C LEU A 40 19.06 0.79 5.04
N GLU A 41 18.50 -0.38 5.35
CA GLU A 41 18.53 -0.91 6.73
C GLU A 41 19.97 -1.06 7.22
N LYS A 42 20.87 -1.58 6.38
CA LYS A 42 22.29 -1.75 6.71
C LYS A 42 23.00 -0.41 6.85
N GLU A 43 22.73 0.52 5.94
CA GLU A 43 23.37 1.84 5.92
C GLU A 43 22.90 2.73 7.07
N THR A 44 21.62 2.70 7.36
CA THR A 44 21.01 3.58 8.36
C THR A 44 20.98 2.99 9.76
N GLY A 45 21.02 1.67 9.89
CA GLY A 45 20.81 0.98 11.16
C GLY A 45 19.39 1.06 11.70
N LEU A 46 18.41 1.50 10.88
CA LEU A 46 16.98 1.49 11.20
C LEU A 46 16.30 0.32 10.50
N SER A 47 15.19 -0.16 11.04
CA SER A 47 14.38 -1.22 10.41
C SER A 47 13.26 -0.66 9.56
N THR A 48 13.04 -1.25 8.39
CA THR A 48 11.85 -1.06 7.55
C THR A 48 10.70 -1.96 7.99
N GLY A 49 10.93 -2.87 8.93
CA GLY A 49 9.98 -3.92 9.28
C GLY A 49 9.75 -4.94 8.15
N LEU A 50 10.64 -5.01 7.15
CA LEU A 50 10.52 -5.92 6.01
C LEU A 50 10.56 -7.37 6.45
N LYS A 51 9.46 -8.08 6.19
CA LYS A 51 9.34 -9.53 6.34
C LYS A 51 9.05 -10.13 4.98
N GLN A 52 9.96 -10.94 4.46
CA GLN A 52 9.77 -11.69 3.22
C GLN A 52 9.16 -13.07 3.53
N ASN A 53 7.93 -13.06 3.97
CA ASN A 53 7.13 -14.25 4.30
C ASN A 53 6.28 -14.75 3.12
N GLY A 54 6.45 -14.14 1.96
CA GLY A 54 5.76 -14.50 0.72
C GLY A 54 4.43 -13.79 0.49
N SER A 55 3.91 -14.00 -0.71
CA SER A 55 2.51 -13.72 -1.04
C SER A 55 1.88 -14.91 -1.73
N LEU A 56 0.64 -15.23 -1.34
CA LEU A 56 -0.22 -16.24 -1.92
C LEU A 56 -1.41 -15.56 -2.59
N THR A 57 -1.55 -15.73 -3.90
CA THR A 57 -2.73 -15.26 -4.62
C THR A 57 -3.54 -16.46 -5.07
N VAL A 58 -4.82 -16.51 -4.70
CA VAL A 58 -5.72 -17.61 -5.03
C VAL A 58 -6.67 -17.27 -6.18
N ALA A 59 -7.13 -18.29 -6.87
CA ALA A 59 -8.09 -18.21 -7.96
C ALA A 59 -9.30 -19.10 -7.69
N THR A 60 -10.51 -18.54 -7.81
CA THR A 60 -11.78 -19.26 -7.73
C THR A 60 -12.45 -19.41 -9.09
N THR A 61 -11.89 -18.79 -10.14
CA THR A 61 -12.37 -18.88 -11.52
C THR A 61 -11.24 -19.22 -12.48
N LYS A 62 -11.58 -19.94 -13.57
CA LYS A 62 -10.62 -20.29 -14.60
C LYS A 62 -9.92 -19.07 -15.21
N GLY A 63 -10.67 -17.98 -15.47
CA GLY A 63 -10.08 -16.75 -16.00
C GLY A 63 -9.02 -16.15 -15.09
N ARG A 64 -9.28 -16.15 -13.78
CA ARG A 64 -8.29 -15.70 -12.78
C ARG A 64 -7.07 -16.64 -12.75
N LEU A 65 -7.28 -17.93 -12.75
CA LEU A 65 -6.17 -18.89 -12.77
C LEU A 65 -5.29 -18.70 -14.02
N ASP A 66 -5.89 -18.52 -15.19
CA ASP A 66 -5.17 -18.26 -16.44
C ASP A 66 -4.38 -16.94 -16.39
N GLU A 67 -4.92 -15.91 -15.72
CA GLU A 67 -4.21 -14.66 -15.46
C GLU A 67 -2.99 -14.88 -14.54
N LEU A 68 -3.18 -15.61 -13.44
CA LEU A 68 -2.10 -15.92 -12.50
C LEU A 68 -0.98 -16.72 -13.17
N LYS A 69 -1.29 -17.68 -14.04
CA LYS A 69 -0.30 -18.41 -14.84
C LYS A 69 0.51 -17.48 -15.76
N ARG A 70 -0.15 -16.49 -16.39
CA ARG A 70 0.57 -15.46 -17.15
C ARG A 70 1.49 -14.63 -16.27
N GLN A 71 1.11 -14.33 -15.02
CA GLN A 71 1.97 -13.63 -14.07
C GLN A 71 3.23 -14.45 -13.74
N VAL A 72 3.11 -15.77 -13.52
CA VAL A 72 4.27 -16.66 -13.31
C VAL A 72 5.22 -16.60 -14.49
N ASN A 73 4.70 -16.72 -15.72
CA ASN A 73 5.53 -16.60 -16.92
C ASN A 73 6.21 -15.22 -17.04
N THR A 74 5.49 -14.15 -16.68
CA THR A 74 6.06 -12.81 -16.68
C THR A 74 7.15 -12.66 -15.60
N ALA A 75 6.97 -13.27 -14.43
CA ALA A 75 7.95 -13.26 -13.34
C ALA A 75 9.32 -13.80 -13.79
N GLN A 76 9.33 -14.86 -14.60
CA GLN A 76 10.56 -15.47 -15.12
C GLN A 76 11.39 -14.48 -15.95
N LEU A 77 10.76 -13.56 -16.70
CA LEU A 77 11.45 -12.52 -17.47
C LEU A 77 12.23 -11.53 -16.60
N PHE A 78 11.89 -11.46 -15.32
CA PHE A 78 12.50 -10.55 -14.34
C PHE A 78 13.31 -11.31 -13.26
N ASN A 79 13.54 -12.62 -13.44
CA ASN A 79 14.19 -13.48 -12.44
C ASN A 79 13.49 -13.45 -11.07
N ILE A 80 12.17 -13.30 -11.07
CA ILE A 80 11.35 -13.39 -9.87
C ILE A 80 10.92 -14.84 -9.68
N ASP A 81 11.19 -15.38 -8.50
CA ASP A 81 10.75 -16.70 -8.09
C ASP A 81 9.23 -16.64 -7.83
N ALA A 82 8.46 -17.23 -8.75
CA ALA A 82 7.01 -17.34 -8.66
C ALA A 82 6.60 -18.71 -9.18
N ARG A 83 5.68 -19.38 -8.49
CA ARG A 83 5.23 -20.71 -8.91
C ARG A 83 3.73 -20.86 -8.75
N GLU A 84 3.14 -21.67 -9.63
CA GLU A 84 1.79 -22.18 -9.45
C GLU A 84 1.73 -23.10 -8.24
N VAL A 85 0.60 -23.09 -7.53
CA VAL A 85 0.34 -23.95 -6.37
C VAL A 85 -1.03 -24.60 -6.48
N SER A 86 -1.09 -25.87 -6.11
CA SER A 86 -2.31 -26.66 -5.99
C SER A 86 -3.06 -26.35 -4.70
N ASN A 87 -4.30 -26.86 -4.57
CA ASN A 87 -5.09 -26.68 -3.35
C ASN A 87 -4.43 -27.33 -2.13
N ASP A 88 -3.76 -28.46 -2.29
CA ASP A 88 -3.03 -29.12 -1.20
C ASP A 88 -1.86 -28.24 -0.73
N GLU A 89 -1.06 -27.75 -1.67
CA GLU A 89 0.04 -26.81 -1.37
C GLU A 89 -0.47 -25.49 -0.76
N ILE A 90 -1.63 -24.97 -1.20
CA ILE A 90 -2.25 -23.79 -0.61
C ILE A 90 -2.59 -24.04 0.86
N SER A 91 -3.16 -25.22 1.18
CA SER A 91 -3.49 -25.61 2.55
C SER A 91 -2.25 -25.75 3.45
N GLU A 92 -1.13 -26.22 2.88
CA GLU A 92 0.15 -26.30 3.59
C GLU A 92 0.75 -24.90 3.85
N ILE A 93 0.73 -24.03 2.83
CA ILE A 93 1.27 -22.65 2.92
C ILE A 93 0.43 -21.78 3.85
N TYR A 94 -0.88 -21.96 3.85
CA TYR A 94 -1.83 -21.14 4.60
C TYR A 94 -2.85 -22.03 5.37
N PRO A 95 -2.47 -22.64 6.49
CA PRO A 95 -3.26 -23.70 7.14
C PRO A 95 -4.66 -23.31 7.63
N VAL A 96 -4.94 -22.02 7.75
CA VAL A 96 -6.25 -21.50 8.21
C VAL A 96 -7.18 -21.10 7.07
N ILE A 97 -6.77 -21.34 5.81
CA ILE A 97 -7.57 -20.97 4.63
C ILE A 97 -8.64 -22.03 4.32
N ASN A 98 -9.81 -21.59 3.95
CA ASN A 98 -10.80 -22.45 3.30
C ASN A 98 -10.50 -22.52 1.80
N THR A 99 -10.24 -23.73 1.29
CA THR A 99 -9.89 -23.99 -0.12
C THR A 99 -11.04 -24.56 -0.96
N GLU A 100 -12.25 -24.68 -0.41
CA GLU A 100 -13.37 -25.40 -1.03
C GLU A 100 -13.71 -24.89 -2.45
N ASP A 101 -13.65 -23.60 -2.69
CA ASP A 101 -13.93 -22.97 -3.97
C ASP A 101 -12.66 -22.54 -4.74
N ILE A 102 -11.48 -22.83 -4.20
CA ILE A 102 -10.21 -22.50 -4.85
C ILE A 102 -9.88 -23.57 -5.91
N ILE A 103 -9.46 -23.14 -7.08
CA ILE A 103 -9.06 -24.02 -8.19
C ILE A 103 -7.54 -23.99 -8.46
N GLY A 104 -6.78 -23.21 -7.67
CA GLY A 104 -5.34 -23.07 -7.74
C GLY A 104 -4.91 -21.68 -7.34
N GLY A 105 -3.61 -21.44 -7.37
CA GLY A 105 -3.04 -20.14 -6.98
C GLY A 105 -1.61 -19.95 -7.45
N VAL A 106 -1.01 -18.86 -7.03
CA VAL A 106 0.41 -18.52 -7.24
C VAL A 106 1.03 -18.09 -5.93
N PHE A 107 2.21 -18.62 -5.65
CA PHE A 107 3.03 -18.27 -4.51
C PHE A 107 4.31 -17.58 -4.97
N ILE A 108 4.65 -16.45 -4.34
CA ILE A 108 5.86 -15.67 -4.57
C ILE A 108 6.61 -15.54 -3.24
N PRO A 109 7.65 -16.35 -3.00
CA PRO A 109 8.26 -16.49 -1.67
C PRO A 109 9.02 -15.24 -1.20
N LYS A 110 9.47 -14.38 -2.11
CA LYS A 110 10.22 -13.15 -1.77
C LYS A 110 9.36 -11.89 -1.68
N ASP A 111 8.06 -12.00 -1.91
CA ASP A 111 7.09 -10.99 -1.52
C ASP A 111 6.93 -10.95 0.01
N GLY A 112 6.13 -10.05 0.52
CA GLY A 112 5.88 -9.99 1.95
C GLY A 112 5.23 -8.69 2.40
N GLN A 113 5.70 -8.17 3.52
CA GLN A 113 5.17 -6.95 4.14
C GLN A 113 6.29 -6.12 4.76
N ALA A 114 6.04 -4.83 4.95
CA ALA A 114 6.93 -3.90 5.64
C ALA A 114 6.10 -2.95 6.52
N ASP A 115 6.76 -2.26 7.43
CA ASP A 115 6.18 -1.15 8.19
C ASP A 115 6.31 0.14 7.36
N PRO A 116 5.21 0.75 6.89
CA PRO A 116 5.27 1.96 6.06
C PRO A 116 5.94 3.15 6.76
N VAL A 117 5.74 3.28 8.07
CA VAL A 117 6.38 4.33 8.88
C VAL A 117 7.88 4.06 8.98
N GLY A 118 8.27 2.81 9.26
CA GLY A 118 9.66 2.38 9.28
C GLY A 118 10.36 2.60 7.94
N VAL A 119 9.74 2.21 6.83
CA VAL A 119 10.25 2.46 5.47
C VAL A 119 10.49 3.95 5.24
N THR A 120 9.55 4.81 5.58
CA THR A 120 9.70 6.26 5.41
C THR A 120 10.85 6.82 6.25
N ASN A 121 10.98 6.38 7.50
CA ASN A 121 12.06 6.82 8.39
C ASN A 121 13.44 6.37 7.89
N VAL A 122 13.55 5.15 7.38
CA VAL A 122 14.79 4.62 6.78
C VAL A 122 15.17 5.42 5.54
N LEU A 123 14.22 5.68 4.63
CA LEU A 123 14.43 6.50 3.44
C LEU A 123 14.85 7.93 3.81
N ALA A 124 14.17 8.54 4.78
CA ALA A 124 14.49 9.90 5.22
C ALA A 124 15.89 9.98 5.85
N LYS A 125 16.30 8.99 6.66
CA LYS A 125 17.63 8.93 7.24
C LYS A 125 18.70 8.75 6.16
N GLY A 126 18.50 7.81 5.23
CA GLY A 126 19.41 7.61 4.10
C GLY A 126 19.54 8.86 3.23
N ALA A 127 18.44 9.55 2.94
CA ALA A 127 18.46 10.81 2.22
C ALA A 127 19.27 11.89 2.96
N LYS A 128 19.06 12.06 4.26
CA LYS A 128 19.82 13.02 5.10
C LYS A 128 21.33 12.70 5.12
N GLN A 129 21.70 11.42 5.20
CA GLN A 129 23.11 11.00 5.13
C GLN A 129 23.76 11.37 3.78
N ASN A 130 22.97 11.43 2.72
CA ASN A 130 23.39 11.87 1.39
C ASN A 130 23.20 13.38 1.12
N GLY A 131 23.06 14.19 2.19
CA GLY A 131 23.04 15.66 2.11
C GLY A 131 21.68 16.28 1.79
N VAL A 132 20.60 15.50 1.71
CA VAL A 132 19.24 16.03 1.51
C VAL A 132 18.76 16.74 2.77
N LYS A 133 18.22 17.94 2.60
CA LYS A 133 17.54 18.69 3.66
C LYS A 133 16.06 18.31 3.65
N ILE A 134 15.56 17.76 4.73
CA ILE A 134 14.14 17.49 4.95
C ILE A 134 13.63 18.56 5.92
N ILE A 135 12.65 19.34 5.49
CA ILE A 135 12.05 20.42 6.28
C ILE A 135 10.61 19.99 6.54
N GLU A 136 10.30 19.71 7.80
CA GLU A 136 8.95 19.39 8.27
C GLU A 136 8.23 20.68 8.74
N ASN A 137 6.91 20.61 8.90
CA ASN A 137 6.05 21.75 9.21
C ASN A 137 6.21 22.90 8.19
N CYS A 138 6.50 22.56 6.95
CA CYS A 138 6.79 23.48 5.86
C CYS A 138 5.77 23.30 4.73
N LEU A 139 4.65 24.02 4.84
CA LEU A 139 3.58 24.03 3.85
C LEU A 139 4.01 24.81 2.61
N VAL A 140 4.04 24.16 1.46
CA VAL A 140 4.15 24.84 0.16
C VAL A 140 2.81 25.49 -0.16
N LYS A 141 2.78 26.81 -0.19
CA LYS A 141 1.59 27.63 -0.46
C LYS A 141 1.39 27.88 -1.94
N LYS A 142 2.51 27.98 -2.71
CA LYS A 142 2.49 28.31 -4.13
C LYS A 142 3.75 27.85 -4.84
N ILE A 143 3.59 27.40 -6.07
CA ILE A 143 4.70 27.19 -7.01
C ILE A 143 4.97 28.52 -7.74
N LEU A 144 6.22 28.99 -7.70
CA LEU A 144 6.63 30.23 -8.32
C LEU A 144 7.17 29.95 -9.73
N THR A 145 6.58 30.62 -10.72
CA THR A 145 6.98 30.47 -12.13
C THR A 145 7.18 31.83 -12.78
N LYS A 146 8.12 31.91 -13.72
CA LYS A 146 8.34 33.07 -14.58
C LYS A 146 8.70 32.60 -16.00
N ASN A 147 8.03 33.13 -17.00
CA ASN A 147 8.24 32.75 -18.39
C ASN A 147 8.12 31.23 -18.62
N ASN A 148 7.13 30.59 -18.01
CA ASN A 148 6.91 29.15 -18.02
C ASN A 148 8.07 28.28 -17.47
N LYS A 149 8.92 28.86 -16.63
CA LYS A 149 9.98 28.15 -15.92
C LYS A 149 9.76 28.22 -14.41
N ILE A 150 10.16 27.19 -13.71
CA ILE A 150 10.17 27.17 -12.25
C ILE A 150 11.20 28.18 -11.72
N GLU A 151 10.84 28.97 -10.72
CA GLU A 151 11.74 29.83 -9.94
C GLU A 151 11.87 29.33 -8.49
N GLY A 152 10.93 28.51 -8.02
CA GLY A 152 10.93 28.01 -6.65
C GLY A 152 9.53 27.77 -6.10
N VAL A 153 9.44 27.76 -4.79
CA VAL A 153 8.17 27.66 -4.05
C VAL A 153 8.08 28.72 -2.95
N GLU A 154 6.87 29.19 -2.70
CA GLU A 154 6.53 29.96 -1.51
C GLU A 154 6.01 29.03 -0.43
N THR A 155 6.54 29.14 0.78
CA THR A 155 6.14 28.31 1.93
C THR A 155 5.69 29.19 3.09
N ASN A 156 5.14 28.56 4.13
CA ASN A 156 4.86 29.25 5.40
C ASN A 156 6.14 29.66 6.15
N GLN A 157 7.32 29.15 5.75
CA GLN A 157 8.63 29.45 6.33
C GLN A 157 9.50 30.36 5.44
N GLY A 158 8.95 30.86 4.31
CA GLY A 158 9.66 31.71 3.37
C GLY A 158 9.76 31.11 1.96
N LYS A 159 10.48 31.80 1.07
CA LYS A 159 10.71 31.37 -0.30
C LYS A 159 11.89 30.40 -0.38
N ILE A 160 11.74 29.33 -1.17
CA ILE A 160 12.81 28.40 -1.53
C ILE A 160 12.99 28.47 -3.04
N GLU A 161 14.16 28.85 -3.50
CA GLU A 161 14.51 28.94 -4.92
C GLU A 161 15.01 27.57 -5.42
N CYS A 162 14.55 27.16 -6.60
CA CYS A 162 14.97 25.93 -7.25
C CYS A 162 14.71 25.98 -8.77
N GLU A 163 15.43 25.17 -9.51
CA GLU A 163 15.25 25.02 -10.97
C GLU A 163 14.23 23.93 -11.33
N TYR A 164 14.06 22.94 -10.47
CA TYR A 164 13.17 21.79 -10.69
C TYR A 164 12.36 21.50 -9.44
N ILE A 165 11.12 21.05 -9.65
CA ILE A 165 10.24 20.57 -8.58
C ILE A 165 9.79 19.16 -8.92
N VAL A 166 9.94 18.24 -7.96
CA VAL A 166 9.30 16.91 -8.00
C VAL A 166 8.06 16.95 -7.13
N LEU A 167 6.91 16.80 -7.74
CA LEU A 167 5.64 16.76 -7.04
C LEU A 167 5.38 15.33 -6.55
N ALA A 168 5.55 15.09 -5.25
CA ALA A 168 5.36 13.81 -4.58
C ALA A 168 4.45 13.95 -3.36
N SER A 169 3.42 14.81 -3.47
CA SER A 169 2.53 15.21 -2.37
C SER A 169 1.26 14.37 -2.27
N GLY A 170 1.31 13.09 -2.74
CA GLY A 170 0.21 12.14 -2.58
C GLY A 170 -1.13 12.71 -3.06
N MET A 171 -2.17 12.59 -2.27
CA MET A 171 -3.53 13.03 -2.62
C MET A 171 -3.69 14.55 -2.84
N TRP A 172 -2.73 15.38 -2.38
CA TRP A 172 -2.72 16.82 -2.65
C TRP A 172 -2.10 17.18 -4.01
N SER A 173 -1.47 16.24 -4.70
CA SER A 173 -0.73 16.52 -5.96
C SER A 173 -1.60 17.17 -7.02
N ARG A 174 -2.85 16.74 -7.18
CA ARG A 174 -3.77 17.30 -8.18
C ARG A 174 -4.03 18.79 -7.95
N GLN A 175 -4.32 19.18 -6.71
CA GLN A 175 -4.65 20.58 -6.42
C GLN A 175 -3.42 21.48 -6.49
N ILE A 176 -2.26 21.02 -6.06
CA ILE A 176 -1.01 21.79 -6.16
C ILE A 176 -0.57 21.97 -7.62
N ALA A 177 -0.66 20.92 -8.44
CA ALA A 177 -0.31 20.99 -9.85
C ALA A 177 -1.24 21.93 -10.65
N ALA A 178 -2.52 21.98 -10.29
CA ALA A 178 -3.52 22.84 -10.94
C ALA A 178 -3.15 24.33 -10.83
N GLU A 179 -2.44 24.76 -9.79
CA GLU A 179 -1.99 26.15 -9.61
C GLU A 179 -1.05 26.63 -10.75
N VAL A 180 -0.38 25.70 -11.40
CA VAL A 180 0.54 25.97 -12.52
C VAL A 180 0.03 25.35 -13.84
N ASN A 181 -1.28 25.12 -13.94
CA ASN A 181 -1.96 24.58 -15.13
C ASN A 181 -1.46 23.17 -15.54
N VAL A 182 -0.97 22.36 -14.60
CA VAL A 182 -0.60 20.97 -14.84
C VAL A 182 -1.73 20.05 -14.34
N SER A 183 -2.23 19.21 -15.23
CA SER A 183 -3.24 18.21 -14.87
C SER A 183 -2.56 16.94 -14.35
N VAL A 184 -2.91 16.54 -13.13
CA VAL A 184 -2.51 15.26 -12.53
C VAL A 184 -3.76 14.42 -12.35
N PRO A 185 -3.90 13.28 -13.06
CA PRO A 185 -5.10 12.45 -13.04
C PRO A 185 -5.14 11.55 -11.79
N LEU A 186 -5.13 12.15 -10.62
CA LEU A 186 -5.26 11.48 -9.32
C LEU A 186 -6.53 11.97 -8.64
N TYR A 187 -7.26 11.03 -8.02
CA TYR A 187 -8.38 11.35 -7.15
C TYR A 187 -8.30 10.52 -5.86
N PRO A 188 -8.47 11.13 -4.67
CA PRO A 188 -8.53 10.36 -3.43
C PRO A 188 -9.87 9.62 -3.33
N VAL A 189 -9.80 8.32 -3.04
CA VAL A 189 -10.97 7.48 -2.76
C VAL A 189 -10.84 6.87 -1.37
N GLU A 190 -11.95 6.49 -0.78
CA GLU A 190 -11.99 5.79 0.49
C GLU A 190 -11.40 4.39 0.32
N HIS A 191 -10.58 3.97 1.26
CA HIS A 191 -9.97 2.65 1.27
C HIS A 191 -10.10 2.03 2.66
N PHE A 192 -10.64 0.82 2.72
CA PHE A 192 -11.08 0.19 3.95
C PHE A 192 -10.24 -1.02 4.32
N TYR A 193 -9.94 -1.14 5.61
CA TYR A 193 -9.50 -2.39 6.20
C TYR A 193 -9.87 -2.44 7.69
N ILE A 194 -9.93 -3.66 8.22
CA ILE A 194 -10.04 -3.89 9.65
C ILE A 194 -8.77 -4.53 10.21
N LEU A 195 -8.53 -4.30 11.49
CA LEU A 195 -7.60 -5.05 12.30
C LEU A 195 -8.41 -5.86 13.33
N THR A 196 -8.19 -7.17 13.38
CA THR A 196 -8.88 -8.03 14.35
C THR A 196 -8.31 -7.86 15.75
N GLU A 197 -9.00 -8.34 16.77
CA GLU A 197 -8.37 -8.68 18.05
C GLU A 197 -7.34 -9.80 17.85
N PRO A 198 -6.40 -9.99 18.79
CA PRO A 198 -5.43 -11.08 18.72
C PRO A 198 -6.11 -12.45 18.57
N ILE A 199 -5.56 -13.29 17.71
CA ILE A 199 -6.04 -14.66 17.47
C ILE A 199 -5.03 -15.62 18.05
N ASP A 200 -5.51 -16.52 18.93
CA ASP A 200 -4.67 -17.48 19.60
C ASP A 200 -3.97 -18.42 18.59
N ASN A 201 -2.68 -18.65 18.82
CA ASN A 201 -1.84 -19.55 18.00
C ASN A 201 -1.75 -19.19 16.51
N LEU A 202 -2.05 -17.95 16.13
CA LEU A 202 -1.89 -17.51 14.76
C LEU A 202 -0.41 -17.59 14.34
N ASN A 203 -0.14 -18.27 13.24
CA ASN A 203 1.22 -18.34 12.69
C ASN A 203 1.67 -16.95 12.18
N LYS A 204 2.71 -16.39 12.82
CA LYS A 204 3.25 -15.06 12.51
C LYS A 204 4.04 -14.99 11.20
N SER A 205 4.22 -16.12 10.52
CA SER A 205 4.92 -16.23 9.24
C SER A 205 3.98 -16.49 8.06
N LEU A 206 2.67 -16.36 8.26
CA LEU A 206 1.72 -16.48 7.15
C LEU A 206 2.06 -15.49 6.04
N PRO A 207 2.06 -15.91 4.77
CA PRO A 207 2.24 -15.00 3.64
C PRO A 207 1.08 -14.01 3.53
N VAL A 208 1.28 -12.95 2.78
CA VAL A 208 0.17 -12.06 2.40
C VAL A 208 -0.77 -12.84 1.48
N LEU A 209 -2.02 -12.98 1.87
CA LEU A 209 -3.07 -13.61 1.06
C LEU A 209 -3.76 -12.56 0.19
N ARG A 210 -3.97 -12.89 -1.09
CA ARG A 210 -4.75 -12.08 -2.03
C ARG A 210 -5.83 -12.95 -2.69
N ASP A 211 -7.06 -12.51 -2.60
CA ASP A 211 -8.22 -13.10 -3.28
C ASP A 211 -8.90 -12.03 -4.12
N TYR A 212 -8.40 -11.84 -5.35
CA TYR A 212 -8.92 -10.81 -6.24
C TYR A 212 -10.33 -11.10 -6.77
N ASN A 213 -10.80 -12.35 -6.72
CA ASN A 213 -12.18 -12.66 -7.09
C ASN A 213 -13.17 -12.08 -6.08
N HIS A 214 -12.76 -11.95 -4.82
CA HIS A 214 -13.54 -11.38 -3.73
C HIS A 214 -13.02 -10.02 -3.24
N CYS A 215 -12.10 -9.42 -4.00
CA CYS A 215 -11.52 -8.09 -3.71
C CYS A 215 -10.75 -8.01 -2.38
N LEU A 216 -10.21 -9.12 -1.86
CA LEU A 216 -9.58 -9.20 -0.55
C LEU A 216 -8.06 -9.19 -0.61
N TYR A 217 -7.47 -8.55 0.40
CA TYR A 217 -6.12 -8.85 0.84
C TYR A 217 -6.08 -9.05 2.34
N ILE A 218 -5.32 -10.02 2.81
CA ILE A 218 -5.25 -10.37 4.24
C ILE A 218 -3.80 -10.60 4.59
N LYS A 219 -3.36 -10.01 5.70
CA LYS A 219 -2.02 -10.27 6.24
C LYS A 219 -2.05 -10.50 7.74
N GLU A 220 -1.10 -11.27 8.23
CA GLU A 220 -0.79 -11.34 9.67
C GLU A 220 -0.15 -10.02 10.12
N ASP A 221 -0.57 -9.50 11.26
CA ASP A 221 -0.08 -8.27 11.85
C ASP A 221 0.00 -8.40 13.39
N ALA A 222 1.17 -8.78 13.89
CA ALA A 222 1.44 -8.94 15.32
C ALA A 222 0.40 -9.81 16.06
N GLY A 223 0.09 -11.00 15.52
CA GLY A 223 -0.87 -11.94 16.10
C GLY A 223 -2.34 -11.64 15.78
N LYS A 224 -2.60 -10.75 14.86
CA LYS A 224 -3.92 -10.33 14.36
C LYS A 224 -3.99 -10.49 12.85
N PHE A 225 -5.19 -10.48 12.30
CA PHE A 225 -5.35 -10.26 10.87
C PHE A 225 -5.68 -8.79 10.57
N LEU A 226 -4.96 -8.25 9.57
CA LEU A 226 -5.40 -7.09 8.82
C LEU A 226 -6.14 -7.62 7.60
N VAL A 227 -7.43 -7.27 7.48
CA VAL A 227 -8.31 -7.65 6.37
C VAL A 227 -8.72 -6.39 5.64
N GLY A 228 -8.29 -6.24 4.40
CA GLY A 228 -8.60 -5.07 3.58
C GLY A 228 -9.19 -5.46 2.22
N ILE A 229 -9.75 -4.47 1.55
CA ILE A 229 -10.47 -4.64 0.30
C ILE A 229 -9.94 -3.70 -0.79
N PHE A 230 -10.06 -4.15 -2.05
CA PHE A 230 -9.92 -3.33 -3.25
C PHE A 230 -11.16 -3.54 -4.12
N GLU A 231 -12.26 -2.93 -3.68
CA GLU A 231 -13.56 -3.07 -4.33
C GLU A 231 -13.63 -2.25 -5.64
N PRO A 232 -14.37 -2.73 -6.65
CA PRO A 232 -14.46 -2.05 -7.95
C PRO A 232 -15.24 -0.74 -7.90
N ASN A 233 -16.09 -0.55 -6.89
CA ASN A 233 -16.94 0.64 -6.70
C ASN A 233 -16.43 1.48 -5.53
N ALA A 234 -15.13 1.82 -5.55
CA ALA A 234 -14.54 2.64 -4.51
C ALA A 234 -15.22 4.02 -4.40
N LYS A 235 -15.43 4.49 -3.18
CA LYS A 235 -16.11 5.76 -2.91
C LYS A 235 -15.13 6.93 -3.07
N PRO A 236 -15.46 7.95 -3.89
CA PRO A 236 -14.67 9.17 -3.95
C PRO A 236 -14.69 9.92 -2.61
N ALA A 237 -13.52 10.23 -2.08
CA ALA A 237 -13.38 11.06 -0.88
C ALA A 237 -13.50 12.56 -1.21
N PHE A 238 -13.82 13.38 -0.21
CA PHE A 238 -13.86 14.85 -0.31
C PHE A 238 -14.77 15.41 -1.43
N THR A 239 -15.84 14.71 -1.78
CA THR A 239 -16.73 15.07 -2.92
C THR A 239 -17.42 16.42 -2.75
N LYS A 240 -17.68 16.87 -1.53
CA LYS A 240 -18.36 18.16 -1.26
C LYS A 240 -17.55 19.37 -1.69
N THR A 241 -16.25 19.34 -1.48
CA THR A 241 -15.34 20.45 -1.78
C THR A 241 -14.50 20.21 -3.02
N ASN A 242 -14.32 18.97 -3.41
CA ASN A 242 -13.38 18.51 -4.43
C ASN A 242 -11.91 18.90 -4.12
N ILE A 243 -11.63 19.20 -2.85
CA ILE A 243 -10.34 19.64 -2.33
C ILE A 243 -10.00 18.79 -1.11
N VAL A 244 -8.80 18.27 -1.06
CA VAL A 244 -8.26 17.62 0.15
C VAL A 244 -7.89 18.70 1.15
N PRO A 245 -8.42 18.65 2.39
CA PRO A 245 -8.10 19.65 3.41
C PRO A 245 -6.60 19.71 3.73
N ASN A 246 -6.09 20.90 3.99
CA ASN A 246 -4.68 21.07 4.35
C ASN A 246 -4.35 20.57 5.76
N ASP A 247 -5.34 20.46 6.62
CA ASP A 247 -5.22 19.98 8.01
C ASP A 247 -5.52 18.47 8.16
N PHE A 248 -5.67 17.75 7.06
CA PHE A 248 -5.85 16.29 7.06
C PHE A 248 -4.50 15.60 7.34
N SER A 249 -4.14 15.52 8.63
CA SER A 249 -2.85 15.00 9.12
C SER A 249 -3.13 13.96 10.21
N PHE A 250 -2.59 12.75 10.07
CA PHE A 250 -2.91 11.59 10.93
C PHE A 250 -4.42 11.39 11.11
N ALA A 251 -5.18 11.69 10.09
CA ALA A 251 -6.63 11.66 10.11
C ALA A 251 -7.18 10.48 9.32
N GLU A 252 -8.38 10.07 9.67
CA GLU A 252 -9.15 9.03 9.00
C GLU A 252 -10.46 9.65 8.49
N LEU A 253 -11.07 8.99 7.50
CA LEU A 253 -12.43 9.28 7.06
C LEU A 253 -13.44 8.59 7.98
N GLN A 254 -14.71 8.93 7.84
CA GLN A 254 -15.77 8.28 8.62
C GLN A 254 -15.83 6.79 8.31
N GLU A 255 -16.03 5.98 9.34
CA GLU A 255 -16.26 4.55 9.18
C GLU A 255 -17.53 4.28 8.35
N ASP A 256 -17.46 3.27 7.47
CA ASP A 256 -18.59 2.82 6.66
C ASP A 256 -18.63 1.29 6.64
N PHE A 257 -19.16 0.75 7.73
CA PHE A 257 -19.24 -0.69 7.91
C PHE A 257 -20.21 -1.34 6.91
N ASP A 258 -21.30 -0.66 6.58
CA ASP A 258 -22.29 -1.18 5.62
C ASP A 258 -21.67 -1.40 4.24
N HIS A 259 -20.75 -0.52 3.82
CA HIS A 259 -20.00 -0.70 2.58
C HIS A 259 -18.98 -1.84 2.66
N PHE A 260 -18.36 -2.04 3.82
CA PHE A 260 -17.32 -3.05 4.04
C PHE A 260 -17.88 -4.46 4.29
N GLU A 261 -19.05 -4.58 4.94
CA GLU A 261 -19.62 -5.84 5.41
C GLU A 261 -19.72 -6.94 4.34
N PRO A 262 -20.20 -6.68 3.10
CA PRO A 262 -20.28 -7.72 2.07
C PRO A 262 -18.92 -8.38 1.77
N TYR A 263 -17.86 -7.62 1.81
CA TYR A 263 -16.50 -8.12 1.59
C TYR A 263 -15.96 -8.84 2.83
N LEU A 264 -16.30 -8.37 4.02
CA LEU A 264 -15.97 -9.07 5.27
C LEU A 264 -16.58 -10.46 5.30
N MET A 265 -17.81 -10.65 4.82
CA MET A 265 -18.42 -11.98 4.71
C MET A 265 -17.65 -12.91 3.78
N HIS A 266 -17.08 -12.39 2.69
CA HIS A 266 -16.17 -13.17 1.85
C HIS A 266 -14.86 -13.51 2.59
N ALA A 267 -14.33 -12.59 3.39
CA ALA A 267 -13.13 -12.85 4.19
C ALA A 267 -13.38 -13.93 5.25
N VAL A 268 -14.52 -13.90 5.94
CA VAL A 268 -14.95 -14.94 6.90
C VAL A 268 -15.07 -16.30 6.22
N LYS A 269 -15.67 -16.36 5.03
CA LYS A 269 -15.72 -17.62 4.26
C LYS A 269 -14.32 -18.11 3.90
N ARG A 270 -13.40 -17.21 3.54
CA ARG A 270 -12.02 -17.53 3.17
C ARG A 270 -11.15 -17.94 4.35
N ILE A 271 -11.33 -17.32 5.50
CA ILE A 271 -10.64 -17.62 6.77
C ILE A 271 -11.68 -17.76 7.87
N PRO A 272 -12.16 -19.00 8.15
CA PRO A 272 -13.23 -19.23 9.13
C PRO A 272 -12.92 -18.71 10.54
N ASN A 273 -11.66 -18.63 10.93
CA ASN A 273 -11.25 -18.04 12.21
C ASN A 273 -11.70 -16.59 12.39
N LEU A 274 -12.03 -15.89 11.31
CA LEU A 274 -12.55 -14.52 11.38
C LEU A 274 -13.99 -14.42 11.90
N GLU A 275 -14.77 -15.51 11.83
CA GLU A 275 -16.16 -15.53 12.29
C GLU A 275 -16.30 -15.18 13.79
N THR A 276 -15.32 -15.60 14.57
CA THR A 276 -15.29 -15.35 16.02
C THR A 276 -14.29 -14.30 16.45
N ALA A 277 -13.51 -13.77 15.51
CA ALA A 277 -12.54 -12.73 15.80
C ALA A 277 -13.22 -11.37 16.02
N GLY A 278 -12.97 -10.73 17.15
CA GLY A 278 -13.42 -9.36 17.38
C GLY A 278 -12.71 -8.37 16.44
N ILE A 279 -13.35 -7.26 16.14
CA ILE A 279 -12.75 -6.15 15.41
C ILE A 279 -12.17 -5.16 16.42
N ARG A 280 -10.85 -5.00 16.41
CA ARG A 280 -10.14 -4.04 17.24
C ARG A 280 -10.21 -2.62 16.70
N LYS A 281 -10.06 -2.48 15.39
CA LYS A 281 -10.04 -1.18 14.71
C LYS A 281 -10.58 -1.33 13.29
N PHE A 282 -11.42 -0.39 12.91
CA PHE A 282 -11.82 -0.16 11.53
C PHE A 282 -11.04 1.04 11.00
N PHE A 283 -10.49 0.92 9.80
CA PHE A 283 -9.81 2.01 9.12
C PHE A 283 -10.53 2.38 7.84
N ASN A 284 -10.73 3.68 7.65
CA ASN A 284 -11.12 4.26 6.38
C ASN A 284 -10.15 5.41 6.09
N GLY A 285 -9.23 5.17 5.21
CA GLY A 285 -8.22 6.17 4.81
C GLY A 285 -8.35 6.55 3.34
N PRO A 286 -8.08 7.80 2.97
CA PRO A 286 -8.07 8.18 1.56
C PRO A 286 -6.82 7.63 0.87
N GLU A 287 -7.01 6.97 -0.27
CA GLU A 287 -5.93 6.55 -1.15
C GLU A 287 -6.10 7.18 -2.54
N SER A 288 -5.00 7.43 -3.25
CA SER A 288 -5.03 8.13 -4.55
C SER A 288 -4.93 7.13 -5.71
N PHE A 289 -5.90 7.18 -6.61
CA PHE A 289 -6.00 6.36 -7.82
C PHE A 289 -6.05 7.22 -9.08
#